data_47ddda678dc1b37c94844afcd2fc6265
#
_entry.id   47ddda678dc1b37c94844afcd2fc6265
#
_cell.length_a   1.000
_cell.length_b   1.000
_cell.length_c   1.000
_cell.angle_alpha   90.00
_cell.angle_beta   90.00
_cell.angle_gamma   90.00
#
_symmetry.space_group_name_H-M   'P 1'
#
loop_
_entity.id
_entity.type
_entity.pdbx_description
1 polymer ?
#
loop_
_entity_poly.entity_id
_entity_poly.type
_entity_poly.pdbx_seq_one_letter_code
_entity_poly.pdbx_strand_id
1 'polypeptide(L)'
;ASAAELFTAAMRDYDRAVIVGETTYGKGCMQTFYPLSDGSYFKVTTAMYCPPYSDNYDGVGIVPDVEVALDESLAGKNIFKITDGEDNQLAAAYKQLKK
;
A
#
# COMPACT_ATOMS: atom_id res chain seq x y z
N ALA A 1 3.52 0.78 0.64
CA ALA A 1 3.89 1.97 -0.13
C ALA A 1 4.47 1.58 -1.50
N SER A 2 4.42 2.51 -2.48
CA SER A 2 5.11 2.40 -3.78
C SER A 2 4.66 1.16 -4.58
N ALA A 3 5.59 0.27 -4.96
CA ALA A 3 5.28 -0.91 -5.80
C ALA A 3 4.20 -1.83 -5.21
N ALA A 4 4.12 -1.96 -3.89
CA ALA A 4 3.05 -2.70 -3.24
C ALA A 4 1.68 -2.06 -3.47
N GLU A 5 1.62 -0.73 -3.48
CA GLU A 5 0.38 0.00 -3.79
C GLU A 5 0.01 -0.16 -5.26
N LEU A 6 0.99 -0.12 -6.18
CA LEU A 6 0.72 -0.36 -7.61
C LEU A 6 0.14 -1.77 -7.84
N PHE A 7 0.70 -2.78 -7.18
CA PHE A 7 0.16 -4.13 -7.22
C PHE A 7 -1.27 -4.19 -6.68
N THR A 8 -1.51 -3.56 -5.54
CA THR A 8 -2.85 -3.48 -4.91
C THR A 8 -3.86 -2.81 -5.84
N ALA A 9 -3.49 -1.66 -6.43
CA ALA A 9 -4.34 -0.95 -7.39
C ALA A 9 -4.66 -1.82 -8.60
N ALA A 10 -3.68 -2.51 -9.17
CA ALA A 10 -3.89 -3.40 -10.30
C ALA A 10 -4.82 -4.58 -9.96
N MET A 11 -4.64 -5.20 -8.81
CA MET A 11 -5.50 -6.30 -8.37
C MET A 11 -6.95 -5.86 -8.18
N ARG A 12 -7.17 -4.67 -7.63
CA ARG A 12 -8.51 -4.07 -7.50
C ARG A 12 -9.09 -3.73 -8.88
N ASP A 13 -8.32 -3.04 -9.72
CA ASP A 13 -8.76 -2.58 -11.03
C ASP A 13 -9.18 -3.73 -11.97
N TYR A 14 -8.58 -4.90 -11.79
CA TYR A 14 -8.95 -6.13 -12.51
C TYR A 14 -9.95 -7.02 -11.79
N ASP A 15 -10.57 -6.55 -10.71
CA ASP A 15 -11.52 -7.33 -9.89
C ASP A 15 -10.95 -8.68 -9.41
N ARG A 16 -9.65 -8.70 -9.07
CA ARG A 16 -8.96 -9.91 -8.60
C ARG A 16 -8.78 -9.98 -7.10
N ALA A 17 -9.04 -8.88 -6.39
CA ALA A 17 -8.95 -8.83 -4.94
C ALA A 17 -9.93 -7.82 -4.34
N VAL A 18 -10.36 -8.08 -3.12
CA VAL A 18 -11.02 -7.13 -2.24
C VAL A 18 -9.95 -6.54 -1.31
N ILE A 19 -9.86 -5.24 -1.26
CA ILE A 19 -8.88 -4.54 -0.43
C ILE A 19 -9.45 -4.30 0.96
N VAL A 20 -8.77 -4.81 1.98
CA VAL A 20 -9.21 -4.73 3.38
C VAL A 20 -8.12 -4.08 4.23
N GLY A 21 -8.49 -3.11 5.05
CA GLY A 21 -7.55 -2.43 5.94
C GLY A 21 -7.77 -0.94 6.03
N GLU A 22 -6.69 -0.18 6.07
CA GLU A 22 -6.70 1.29 6.11
C GLU A 22 -6.22 1.86 4.78
N THR A 23 -6.52 3.14 4.54
CA THR A 23 -5.98 3.86 3.38
C THR A 23 -4.46 3.77 3.35
N THR A 24 -3.91 3.43 2.20
CA THR A 24 -2.48 3.19 2.06
C THR A 24 -1.65 4.48 2.09
N TYR A 25 -0.34 4.36 2.15
CA TYR A 25 0.59 5.48 2.33
C TYR A 25 0.49 6.55 1.23
N GLY A 26 0.26 6.18 -0.02
CA GLY A 26 0.14 7.13 -1.12
C GLY A 26 1.47 7.53 -1.75
N LYS A 27 2.37 6.59 -1.99
CA LYS A 27 3.56 6.83 -2.82
C LYS A 27 3.33 6.31 -4.23
N GLY A 28 2.72 7.14 -5.06
CA GLY A 28 2.39 6.84 -6.45
C GLY A 28 3.40 7.33 -7.47
N CYS A 29 4.64 7.58 -7.06
CA CYS A 29 5.69 8.10 -7.91
C CYS A 29 6.96 7.23 -7.90
N MET A 30 7.72 7.31 -8.99
CA MET A 30 9.04 6.69 -9.13
C MET A 30 10.12 7.77 -9.07
N GLN A 31 11.21 7.47 -8.36
CA GLN A 31 12.32 8.39 -8.17
C GLN A 31 13.61 7.78 -8.71
N THR A 32 14.42 8.60 -9.36
CA THR A 32 15.72 8.23 -9.92
C THR A 32 16.83 8.95 -9.17
N PHE A 33 17.94 8.26 -8.96
CA PHE A 33 19.15 8.81 -8.35
C PHE A 33 20.16 9.13 -9.44
N TYR A 34 20.68 10.33 -9.43
CA TYR A 34 21.75 10.79 -10.31
C TYR A 34 23.01 11.05 -9.51
N PRO A 35 24.13 10.42 -9.83
CA PRO A 35 25.40 10.65 -9.13
C PRO A 35 25.95 12.04 -9.48
N LEU A 36 26.57 12.70 -8.49
CA LEU A 36 27.31 13.95 -8.65
C LEU A 36 28.82 13.69 -8.60
N SER A 37 29.60 14.67 -9.07
CA SER A 37 31.06 14.54 -9.18
C SER A 37 31.80 14.41 -7.85
N ASP A 38 31.17 14.80 -6.74
CA ASP A 38 31.70 14.69 -5.38
C ASP A 38 31.35 13.37 -4.69
N GLY A 39 30.67 12.44 -5.39
CA GLY A 39 30.23 11.15 -4.85
C GLY A 39 28.87 11.19 -4.15
N SER A 40 28.22 12.35 -4.06
CA SER A 40 26.86 12.46 -3.58
C SER A 40 25.84 12.10 -4.68
N TYR A 41 24.56 12.03 -4.31
CA TYR A 41 23.48 11.72 -5.23
C TYR A 41 22.37 12.74 -5.14
N PHE A 42 21.81 13.04 -6.29
CA PHE A 42 20.60 13.83 -6.44
C PHE A 42 19.43 12.92 -6.75
N LYS A 43 18.37 13.01 -5.95
CA LYS A 43 17.15 12.21 -6.11
C LYS A 43 16.02 13.09 -6.63
N VAL A 44 15.38 12.68 -7.70
CA VAL A 44 14.27 13.41 -8.32
C VAL A 44 13.15 12.47 -8.75
N THR A 45 11.92 12.94 -8.65
CA THR A 45 10.76 12.23 -9.20
C THR A 45 10.77 12.31 -10.72
N THR A 46 10.80 11.17 -11.39
CA THR A 46 10.93 11.06 -12.84
C THR A 46 9.68 10.49 -13.52
N ALA A 47 8.81 9.82 -12.77
CA ALA A 47 7.57 9.23 -13.31
C ALA A 47 6.51 9.11 -12.23
N MET A 48 5.25 9.06 -12.67
CA MET A 48 4.10 8.73 -11.84
C MET A 48 3.62 7.33 -12.21
N TYR A 49 3.19 6.55 -11.22
CA TYR A 49 2.55 5.27 -11.50
C TYR A 49 1.17 5.47 -12.13
N CYS A 50 0.85 4.62 -13.09
CA CYS A 50 -0.42 4.64 -13.77
C CYS A 50 -1.11 3.27 -13.56
N PRO A 51 -2.03 3.16 -12.61
CA PRO A 51 -2.84 1.95 -12.45
C PRO A 51 -3.63 1.64 -13.73
N PRO A 52 -4.08 0.39 -13.94
CA PRO A 52 -4.74 0.00 -15.18
C PRO A 52 -5.97 0.82 -15.54
N TYR A 53 -6.82 1.15 -14.57
CA TYR A 53 -8.11 1.84 -14.79
C TYR A 53 -8.37 2.95 -13.77
N SER A 54 -7.78 2.91 -12.58
CA SER A 54 -7.94 3.96 -11.56
C SER A 54 -6.91 5.08 -11.73
N ASP A 55 -7.17 6.20 -11.06
CA ASP A 55 -6.26 7.34 -11.04
C ASP A 55 -4.99 7.05 -10.22
N ASN A 56 -3.96 7.87 -10.46
CA ASN A 56 -2.76 7.85 -9.66
C ASN A 56 -3.10 8.17 -8.19
N TYR A 57 -2.49 7.43 -7.27
CA TYR A 57 -2.75 7.51 -5.83
C TYR A 57 -1.70 8.33 -5.06
N ASP A 58 -0.80 9.05 -5.75
CA ASP A 58 0.25 9.83 -5.10
C ASP A 58 -0.32 10.92 -4.18
N GLY A 59 0.13 10.93 -2.93
CA GLY A 59 -0.34 11.86 -1.90
C GLY A 59 -1.74 11.57 -1.36
N VAL A 60 -2.46 10.59 -1.89
CA VAL A 60 -3.84 10.25 -1.51
C VAL A 60 -3.91 8.87 -0.85
N GLY A 61 -3.21 7.91 -1.41
CA GLY A 61 -3.31 6.50 -1.04
C GLY A 61 -4.46 5.77 -1.74
N ILE A 62 -4.53 4.47 -1.51
CA ILE A 62 -5.60 3.61 -2.00
C ILE A 62 -6.58 3.40 -0.84
N VAL A 63 -7.81 3.85 -1.01
CA VAL A 63 -8.89 3.61 -0.05
C VAL A 63 -9.33 2.15 -0.17
N PRO A 64 -9.39 1.38 0.93
CA PRO A 64 -9.82 0.00 0.90
C PRO A 64 -11.32 -0.14 0.57
N ASP A 65 -11.72 -1.31 0.05
CA ASP A 65 -13.12 -1.66 -0.17
C ASP A 65 -13.83 -1.97 1.16
N VAL A 66 -13.07 -2.47 2.12
CA VAL A 66 -13.53 -2.73 3.50
C VAL A 66 -12.57 -2.07 4.47
N GLU A 67 -13.00 -0.95 5.05
CA GLU A 67 -12.17 -0.20 5.99
C GLU A 67 -12.14 -0.89 7.36
N VAL A 68 -10.94 -1.22 7.82
CA VAL A 68 -10.69 -1.85 9.12
C VAL A 68 -9.42 -1.24 9.72
N ALA A 69 -9.57 -0.42 10.74
CA ALA A 69 -8.42 0.11 11.47
C ALA A 69 -7.67 -1.01 12.20
N LEU A 70 -6.34 -0.89 12.29
CA LEU A 70 -5.53 -1.77 13.13
C LEU A 70 -5.94 -1.59 14.60
N ASP A 71 -6.07 -2.69 15.34
CA ASP A 71 -6.37 -2.63 16.77
C ASP A 71 -5.31 -1.81 17.52
N GLU A 72 -5.76 -0.89 18.38
CA GLU A 72 -4.86 0.02 19.11
C GLU A 72 -3.83 -0.71 19.96
N SER A 73 -4.14 -1.90 20.46
CA SER A 73 -3.20 -2.74 21.21
C SER A 73 -2.01 -3.22 20.38
N LEU A 74 -2.12 -3.18 19.05
CA LEU A 74 -1.08 -3.57 18.10
C LEU A 74 -0.28 -2.37 17.60
N ALA A 75 -0.69 -1.15 17.94
CA ALA A 75 -0.01 0.07 17.52
C ALA A 75 1.47 0.06 17.99
N GLY A 76 2.38 0.30 17.05
CA GLY A 76 3.82 0.26 17.31
C GLY A 76 4.45 -1.13 17.46
N LYS A 77 3.67 -2.21 17.46
CA LYS A 77 4.19 -3.57 17.42
C LYS A 77 4.81 -3.85 16.05
N ASN A 78 5.97 -4.51 16.04
CA ASN A 78 6.59 -4.92 14.79
C ASN A 78 5.65 -5.89 14.05
N ILE A 79 5.32 -5.57 12.80
CA ILE A 79 4.37 -6.35 11.99
C ILE A 79 4.72 -7.84 11.90
N PHE A 80 6.01 -8.19 11.86
CA PHE A 80 6.47 -9.58 11.83
C PHE A 80 6.29 -10.32 13.17
N LYS A 81 5.87 -9.63 14.22
CA LYS A 81 5.59 -10.18 15.55
C LYS A 81 4.11 -10.20 15.89
N ILE A 82 3.26 -9.70 15.00
CA ILE A 82 1.81 -9.84 15.12
C ILE A 82 1.46 -11.26 14.69
N THR A 83 0.79 -12.00 15.56
CA THR A 83 0.33 -13.35 15.22
C THR A 83 -1.01 -13.29 14.49
N ASP A 84 -1.30 -14.28 13.66
CA ASP A 84 -2.57 -14.36 12.91
C ASP A 84 -3.81 -14.26 13.82
N GLY A 85 -3.71 -14.76 15.04
CA GLY A 85 -4.81 -14.71 16.02
C GLY A 85 -5.04 -13.34 16.64
N GLU A 86 -4.04 -12.45 16.61
CA GLU A 86 -4.14 -11.07 17.11
C GLU A 86 -4.53 -10.08 16.01
N ASP A 87 -4.27 -10.42 14.74
CA ASP A 87 -4.44 -9.51 13.61
C ASP A 87 -5.93 -9.39 13.24
N ASN A 88 -6.53 -8.29 13.70
CA ASN A 88 -7.95 -7.99 13.42
C ASN A 88 -8.20 -7.67 11.94
N GLN A 89 -7.22 -7.11 11.22
CA GLN A 89 -7.34 -6.83 9.79
C GLN A 89 -7.29 -8.13 8.98
N LEU A 90 -6.37 -9.04 9.30
CA LEU A 90 -6.32 -10.38 8.70
C LEU A 90 -7.61 -11.17 8.95
N ALA A 91 -8.14 -11.12 10.19
CA ALA A 91 -9.41 -11.74 10.51
C ALA A 91 -10.58 -11.19 9.69
N ALA A 92 -10.60 -9.88 9.44
CA ALA A 92 -11.60 -9.25 8.58
C ALA A 92 -11.43 -9.68 7.11
N ALA A 93 -10.20 -9.79 6.61
CA ALA A 93 -9.90 -10.27 5.26
C ALA A 93 -10.41 -11.71 5.04
N TYR A 94 -10.16 -12.61 5.99
CA TYR A 94 -10.69 -13.98 5.93
C TYR A 94 -12.23 -14.05 5.85
N LYS A 95 -12.93 -13.10 6.48
CA LYS A 95 -14.39 -13.04 6.38
C LYS A 95 -14.86 -12.69 4.97
N GLN A 96 -14.08 -11.93 4.20
CA GLN A 96 -14.42 -11.61 2.81
C GLN A 96 -14.27 -12.83 1.89
N LEU A 97 -13.29 -13.70 2.14
CA LEU A 97 -13.08 -14.91 1.35
C LEU A 97 -14.18 -15.97 1.53
N LYS A 98 -14.94 -15.91 2.62
CA LYS A 98 -16.01 -16.87 2.93
C LYS A 98 -17.38 -16.47 2.36
N LYS A 99 -17.43 -15.37 1.66
CA LYS A 99 -18.65 -14.94 0.95
C LYS A 99 -18.67 -15.53 -0.45
#